data_44fe2e15060036da8df44e2f3c4c3f10
#
_entry.id   44fe2e15060036da8df44e2f3c4c3f10
#
_cell.length_a   1.000
_cell.length_b   1.000
_cell.length_c   1.000
_cell.angle_alpha   90.00
_cell.angle_beta   90.00
_cell.angle_gamma   90.00
#
_symmetry.space_group_name_H-M   'P 1'
#
loop_
_entity.id
_entity.type
_entity.pdbx_description
1 polymer ?
#
loop_
_entity_poly.entity_id
_entity_poly.type
_entity_poly.pdbx_seq_one_letter_code
_entity_poly.pdbx_strand_id
1 'polypeptide(L)'
;MRTILVVDDSPTMRRMIMAALRELGDVTFDQAGSGLEAIERLAVSPVDLVVLDLNMPDVHGLEVLRFVRSHDRFRSLPVVVLTTRGDEESRRAAIDEGATRYMTKPFQPGAFAPEIRSLLDVA
;
A
#
# COMPACT_ATOMS: atom_id res chain seq x y z
N MET A 1 14.90 0.60 11.10
CA MET A 1 13.84 -0.34 10.70
C MET A 1 12.79 0.39 9.86
N ARG A 2 12.34 -0.20 8.77
CA ARG A 2 11.35 0.40 7.88
C ARG A 2 9.95 0.01 8.30
N THR A 3 9.00 0.93 8.19
CA THR A 3 7.61 0.69 8.53
C THR A 3 6.75 0.63 7.27
N ILE A 4 5.99 -0.45 7.13
CA ILE A 4 5.06 -0.66 6.02
C ILE A 4 3.64 -0.54 6.56
N LEU A 5 2.86 0.36 5.99
CA LEU A 5 1.43 0.49 6.32
C LEU A 5 0.63 -0.40 5.36
N VAL A 6 -0.09 -1.35 5.92
CA VAL A 6 -0.93 -2.27 5.15
C VAL A 6 -2.39 -1.83 5.29
N VAL A 7 -2.98 -1.42 4.16
CA VAL A 7 -4.34 -0.88 4.11
C VAL A 7 -5.23 -1.84 3.33
N ASP A 8 -6.12 -2.51 4.04
CA ASP A 8 -7.07 -3.46 3.45
C ASP A 8 -8.19 -3.68 4.48
N ASP A 9 -9.43 -3.70 4.03
CA ASP A 9 -10.56 -3.89 4.96
C ASP A 9 -10.67 -5.33 5.48
N SER A 10 -9.97 -6.28 4.87
CA SER A 10 -9.94 -7.68 5.31
C SER A 10 -8.79 -7.92 6.28
N PRO A 11 -9.07 -8.24 7.57
CA PRO A 11 -8.01 -8.60 8.51
C PRO A 11 -7.21 -9.82 8.05
N THR A 12 -7.86 -10.79 7.41
CA THR A 12 -7.18 -11.99 6.89
C THR A 12 -6.18 -11.60 5.81
N MET A 13 -6.59 -10.73 4.89
CA MET A 13 -5.69 -10.28 3.82
C MET A 13 -4.51 -9.49 4.39
N ARG A 14 -4.75 -8.63 5.39
CA ARG A 14 -3.65 -7.91 6.02
C ARG A 14 -2.63 -8.88 6.61
N ARG A 15 -3.10 -9.94 7.29
CA ARG A 15 -2.19 -10.95 7.85
C ARG A 15 -1.41 -11.67 6.76
N MET A 16 -2.04 -11.98 5.64
CA MET A 16 -1.37 -12.64 4.52
C MET A 16 -0.27 -11.76 3.92
N ILE A 17 -0.57 -10.47 3.75
CA ILE A 17 0.40 -9.50 3.23
C ILE A 17 1.59 -9.39 4.18
N MET A 18 1.33 -9.22 5.47
CA MET A 18 2.40 -9.09 6.46
C MET A 18 3.24 -10.36 6.53
N ALA A 19 2.61 -11.54 6.48
CA ALA A 19 3.34 -12.80 6.50
C ALA A 19 4.27 -12.92 5.29
N ALA A 20 3.81 -12.52 4.11
CA ALA A 20 4.62 -12.55 2.90
C ALA A 20 5.81 -11.59 2.98
N LEU A 21 5.67 -10.48 3.69
CA LEU A 21 6.71 -9.46 3.77
C LEU A 21 7.68 -9.63 4.94
N ARG A 22 7.38 -10.54 5.88
CA ARG A 22 8.29 -10.79 7.00
C ARG A 22 9.66 -11.28 6.56
N GLU A 23 9.76 -11.94 5.43
CA GLU A 23 11.04 -12.40 4.91
C GLU A 23 11.99 -11.24 4.53
N LEU A 24 11.47 -10.03 4.43
CA LEU A 24 12.32 -8.85 4.20
C LEU A 24 13.24 -8.58 5.40
N GLY A 25 12.87 -9.06 6.57
CA GLY A 25 13.68 -8.91 7.79
C GLY A 25 13.39 -7.59 8.47
N ASP A 26 14.18 -6.62 8.30
CA ASP A 26 14.23 -5.35 9.02
C ASP A 26 13.03 -4.42 8.72
N VAL A 27 11.81 -4.93 8.92
CA VAL A 27 10.57 -4.17 8.72
C VAL A 27 9.62 -4.34 9.90
N THR A 28 8.83 -3.29 10.17
CA THR A 28 7.68 -3.36 11.05
C THR A 28 6.44 -3.04 10.25
N PHE A 29 5.29 -3.39 10.80
CA PHE A 29 4.01 -3.19 10.11
C PHE A 29 3.08 -2.34 10.95
N ASP A 30 2.38 -1.43 10.27
CA ASP A 30 1.21 -0.77 10.80
C ASP A 30 0.03 -1.18 9.93
N GLN A 31 -1.18 -1.09 10.44
CA GLN A 31 -2.36 -1.57 9.74
C GLN A 31 -3.47 -0.53 9.72
N ALA A 32 -4.23 -0.53 8.64
CA ALA A 32 -5.44 0.27 8.55
C ALA A 32 -6.52 -0.57 7.86
N GLY A 33 -7.71 -0.59 8.42
CA GLY A 33 -8.83 -1.35 7.89
C GLY A 33 -9.75 -0.52 7.00
N SER A 34 -9.43 0.76 6.80
CA SER A 34 -10.23 1.67 5.98
C SER A 34 -9.36 2.78 5.44
N GLY A 35 -9.87 3.49 4.44
CA GLY A 35 -9.16 4.64 3.87
C GLY A 35 -8.98 5.77 4.87
N LEU A 36 -10.01 6.02 5.68
CA LEU A 36 -9.93 7.05 6.71
C LEU A 36 -8.86 6.71 7.75
N GLU A 37 -8.83 5.47 8.21
CA GLU A 37 -7.82 5.03 9.17
C GLU A 37 -6.42 5.14 8.57
N ALA A 38 -6.26 4.84 7.27
CA ALA A 38 -4.99 4.99 6.58
C ALA A 38 -4.50 6.43 6.63
N ILE A 39 -5.38 7.38 6.34
CA ILE A 39 -5.05 8.80 6.39
C ILE A 39 -4.64 9.21 7.80
N GLU A 40 -5.38 8.75 8.81
CA GLU A 40 -5.07 9.04 10.21
C GLU A 40 -3.70 8.48 10.61
N ARG A 41 -3.39 7.25 10.19
CA ARG A 41 -2.09 6.63 10.49
C ARG A 41 -0.94 7.39 9.84
N LEU A 42 -1.11 7.80 8.60
CA LEU A 42 -0.09 8.58 7.89
C LEU A 42 0.17 9.92 8.58
N ALA A 43 -0.86 10.51 9.17
CA ALA A 43 -0.73 11.80 9.83
C ALA A 43 0.09 11.73 11.13
N VAL A 44 0.07 10.59 11.83
CA VAL A 44 0.65 10.48 13.17
C VAL A 44 1.89 9.60 13.27
N SER A 45 2.17 8.78 12.27
CA SER A 45 3.29 7.82 12.34
C SER A 45 4.15 7.88 11.08
N PRO A 46 5.47 7.75 11.22
CA PRO A 46 6.34 7.67 10.04
C PRO A 46 6.11 6.33 9.33
N VAL A 47 5.93 6.39 8.00
CA VAL A 47 5.70 5.22 7.16
C VAL A 47 6.64 5.32 5.96
N ASP A 48 7.26 4.19 5.60
CA ASP A 48 8.23 4.14 4.51
C ASP A 48 7.64 3.60 3.22
N LEU A 49 6.51 2.89 3.29
CA LEU A 49 5.84 2.32 2.13
C LEU A 49 4.40 1.97 2.51
N VAL A 50 3.48 2.14 1.57
CA VAL A 50 2.07 1.77 1.76
C VAL A 50 1.69 0.66 0.79
N VAL A 51 1.05 -0.40 1.28
CA VAL A 51 0.35 -1.39 0.47
C VAL A 51 -1.12 -1.07 0.59
N LEU A 52 -1.77 -0.75 -0.51
CA LEU A 52 -3.11 -0.16 -0.52
C LEU A 52 -4.07 -0.95 -1.39
N ASP A 53 -5.19 -1.38 -0.81
CA ASP A 53 -6.31 -1.92 -1.58
C ASP A 53 -7.20 -0.75 -2.05
N LEU A 54 -7.71 -0.85 -3.27
CA LEU A 54 -8.61 0.17 -3.81
C LEU A 54 -10.06 -0.02 -3.33
N ASN A 55 -10.46 -1.27 -3.06
CA ASN A 55 -11.85 -1.61 -2.73
C ASN A 55 -12.08 -1.56 -1.23
N MET A 56 -12.45 -0.39 -0.73
CA MET A 56 -12.78 -0.21 0.68
C MET A 56 -14.12 0.51 0.81
N PRO A 57 -14.91 0.19 1.86
CA PRO A 57 -16.29 0.65 1.94
C PRO A 57 -16.48 2.14 2.25
N ASP A 58 -15.49 2.79 2.88
CA ASP A 58 -15.62 4.19 3.30
C ASP A 58 -14.95 5.15 2.32
N VAL A 59 -13.64 5.33 2.43
CA VAL A 59 -12.84 6.19 1.55
C VAL A 59 -12.18 5.29 0.51
N HIS A 60 -12.49 5.53 -0.75
CA HIS A 60 -11.94 4.74 -1.85
C HIS A 60 -10.42 4.89 -1.90
N GLY A 61 -9.72 3.81 -2.29
CA GLY A 61 -8.27 3.83 -2.35
C GLY A 61 -7.68 4.94 -3.20
N LEU A 62 -8.36 5.33 -4.28
CA LEU A 62 -7.90 6.46 -5.11
C LEU A 62 -7.88 7.77 -4.33
N GLU A 63 -8.79 7.96 -3.38
CA GLU A 63 -8.80 9.15 -2.53
C GLU A 63 -7.64 9.16 -1.56
N VAL A 64 -7.24 7.97 -1.08
CA VAL A 64 -6.04 7.84 -0.25
C VAL A 64 -4.81 8.24 -1.06
N LEU A 65 -4.72 7.79 -2.32
CA LEU A 65 -3.63 8.17 -3.21
C LEU A 65 -3.59 9.69 -3.42
N ARG A 66 -4.74 10.31 -3.66
CA ARG A 66 -4.82 11.77 -3.83
C ARG A 66 -4.31 12.49 -2.60
N PHE A 67 -4.72 12.02 -1.41
CA PHE A 67 -4.25 12.59 -0.15
C PHE A 67 -2.74 12.52 -0.07
N VAL A 68 -2.17 11.35 -0.31
CA VAL A 68 -0.72 11.14 -0.22
C VAL A 68 0.03 12.07 -1.18
N ARG A 69 -0.41 12.14 -2.44
CA ARG A 69 0.31 12.92 -3.45
C ARG A 69 0.07 14.42 -3.34
N SER A 70 -0.96 14.85 -2.64
CA SER A 70 -1.25 16.28 -2.44
C SER A 70 -0.47 16.89 -1.28
N HIS A 71 0.18 16.09 -0.46
CA HIS A 71 0.96 16.58 0.68
C HIS A 71 2.45 16.45 0.41
N ASP A 72 3.19 17.53 0.57
CA ASP A 72 4.64 17.55 0.33
C ASP A 72 5.37 16.48 1.14
N ARG A 73 4.91 16.26 2.38
CA ARG A 73 5.49 15.26 3.28
C ARG A 73 5.49 13.85 2.68
N PHE A 74 4.48 13.52 1.86
CA PHE A 74 4.28 12.18 1.34
C PHE A 74 4.49 12.07 -0.17
N ARG A 75 5.00 13.12 -0.80
CA ARG A 75 5.12 13.16 -2.27
C ARG A 75 5.94 12.01 -2.83
N SER A 76 6.98 11.59 -2.12
CA SER A 76 7.87 10.52 -2.56
C SER A 76 7.59 9.18 -1.91
N LEU A 77 6.54 9.08 -1.10
CA LEU A 77 6.20 7.84 -0.40
C LEU A 77 5.78 6.77 -1.42
N PRO A 78 6.46 5.60 -1.44
CA PRO A 78 6.02 4.52 -2.33
C PRO A 78 4.64 4.01 -1.91
N VAL A 79 3.73 3.93 -2.88
CA VAL A 79 2.41 3.34 -2.68
C VAL A 79 2.22 2.22 -3.68
N VAL A 80 2.11 0.99 -3.19
CA VAL A 80 1.86 -0.20 -4.00
C VAL A 80 0.39 -0.55 -3.88
N VAL A 81 -0.34 -0.46 -4.98
CA VAL A 81 -1.73 -0.89 -5.01
C VAL A 81 -1.77 -2.41 -5.15
N LEU A 82 -2.50 -3.07 -4.26
CA LEU A 82 -2.69 -4.52 -4.30
C LEU A 82 -4.19 -4.79 -4.19
N THR A 83 -4.81 -5.17 -5.29
CA THR A 83 -6.27 -5.22 -5.39
C THR A 83 -6.73 -6.39 -6.26
N THR A 84 -7.99 -6.78 -6.12
CA THR A 84 -8.59 -7.79 -7.00
C THR A 84 -8.97 -7.22 -8.38
N ARG A 85 -8.94 -5.91 -8.53
CA ARG A 85 -9.34 -5.25 -9.79
C ARG A 85 -8.18 -5.26 -10.78
N GLY A 86 -8.23 -6.21 -11.70
CA GLY A 86 -7.18 -6.37 -12.71
C GLY A 86 -7.44 -5.69 -14.04
N ASP A 87 -8.55 -4.95 -14.16
CA ASP A 87 -8.91 -4.28 -15.41
C ASP A 87 -8.00 -3.07 -15.70
N GLU A 88 -7.78 -2.82 -16.97
CA GLU A 88 -6.86 -1.74 -17.41
C GLU A 88 -7.33 -0.36 -16.97
N GLU A 89 -8.64 -0.14 -16.92
CA GLU A 89 -9.19 1.15 -16.50
C GLU A 89 -8.83 1.47 -15.05
N SER A 90 -9.00 0.49 -14.15
CA SER A 90 -8.65 0.65 -12.72
C SER A 90 -7.15 0.86 -12.56
N ARG A 91 -6.34 0.11 -13.30
CA ARG A 91 -4.89 0.23 -13.26
C ARG A 91 -4.46 1.64 -13.70
N ARG A 92 -4.99 2.11 -14.82
CA ARG A 92 -4.65 3.42 -15.34
C ARG A 92 -5.05 4.53 -14.38
N ALA A 93 -6.25 4.43 -13.78
CA ALA A 93 -6.70 5.41 -12.81
C ALA A 93 -5.77 5.50 -11.61
N ALA A 94 -5.32 4.36 -11.08
CA ALA A 94 -4.42 4.33 -9.94
C ALA A 94 -3.05 4.91 -10.30
N ILE A 95 -2.50 4.53 -11.43
CA ILE A 95 -1.19 5.05 -11.88
C ILE A 95 -1.28 6.56 -12.10
N ASP A 96 -2.36 7.04 -12.72
CA ASP A 96 -2.56 8.47 -12.95
C ASP A 96 -2.67 9.26 -11.64
N GLU A 97 -3.22 8.64 -10.60
CA GLU A 97 -3.32 9.27 -9.28
C GLU A 97 -2.01 9.14 -8.47
N GLY A 98 -1.01 8.46 -9.00
CA GLY A 98 0.30 8.43 -8.40
C GLY A 98 0.72 7.14 -7.72
N ALA A 99 0.07 6.01 -8.02
CA ALA A 99 0.51 4.71 -7.53
C ALA A 99 1.91 4.42 -8.07
N THR A 100 2.79 3.93 -7.19
CA THR A 100 4.16 3.57 -7.59
C THR A 100 4.17 2.25 -8.35
N ARG A 101 3.35 1.29 -7.90
CA ARG A 101 3.18 -0.01 -8.55
C ARG A 101 1.72 -0.43 -8.45
N TYR A 102 1.29 -1.29 -9.37
CA TYR A 102 -0.06 -1.84 -9.36
C TYR A 102 0.05 -3.35 -9.49
N MET A 103 -0.47 -4.07 -8.49
CA MET A 103 -0.43 -5.53 -8.47
C MET A 103 -1.83 -6.07 -8.17
N THR A 104 -2.10 -7.28 -8.64
CA THR A 104 -3.42 -7.89 -8.44
C THR A 104 -3.36 -9.06 -7.47
N LYS A 105 -4.46 -9.27 -6.75
CA LYS A 105 -4.67 -10.43 -5.91
C LYS A 105 -5.24 -11.57 -6.76
N PRO A 106 -4.93 -12.83 -6.48
CA PRO A 106 -4.00 -13.29 -5.45
C PRO A 106 -2.55 -12.99 -5.84
N PHE A 107 -1.74 -12.67 -4.85
CA PHE A 107 -0.32 -12.43 -5.08
C PHE A 107 0.50 -13.68 -4.77
N GLN A 108 1.66 -13.79 -5.41
CA GLN A 108 2.62 -14.84 -5.09
C GLN A 108 3.70 -14.26 -4.18
N PRO A 109 3.89 -14.80 -2.97
CA PRO A 109 4.86 -14.23 -2.02
C PRO A 109 6.26 -14.08 -2.61
N GLY A 110 6.69 -15.06 -3.42
CA GLY A 110 8.00 -15.03 -4.06
C GLY A 110 8.19 -13.91 -5.08
N ALA A 111 7.10 -13.36 -5.63
CA ALA A 111 7.16 -12.23 -6.56
C ALA A 111 6.89 -10.91 -5.84
N PHE A 112 6.04 -10.95 -4.82
CA PHE A 112 5.59 -9.75 -4.11
C PHE A 112 6.69 -9.14 -3.24
N ALA A 113 7.34 -9.96 -2.41
CA ALA A 113 8.35 -9.47 -1.48
C ALA A 113 9.55 -8.80 -2.18
N PRO A 114 10.11 -9.38 -3.26
CA PRO A 114 11.20 -8.70 -3.96
C PRO A 114 10.79 -7.36 -4.56
N GLU A 115 9.56 -7.22 -5.03
CA GLU A 115 9.05 -5.96 -5.57
C GLU A 115 9.01 -4.89 -4.47
N ILE A 116 8.52 -5.26 -3.29
CA ILE A 116 8.48 -4.35 -2.15
C ILE A 116 9.90 -3.97 -1.72
N ARG A 117 10.81 -4.94 -1.66
CA ARG A 117 12.20 -4.67 -1.29
C ARG A 117 12.84 -3.66 -2.23
N SER A 118 12.60 -3.81 -3.53
CA SER A 118 13.22 -2.91 -4.50
C SER A 118 12.78 -1.45 -4.26
N LEU A 119 11.55 -1.24 -3.83
CA LEU A 119 11.04 0.10 -3.54
C LEU A 119 11.56 0.65 -2.22
N LEU A 120 11.75 -0.20 -1.22
CA LEU A 120 12.31 0.22 0.07
C LEU A 120 13.79 0.58 -0.02
N ASP A 121 14.52 -0.08 -0.91
CA ASP A 121 15.96 0.12 -1.07
C ASP A 121 16.30 1.32 -1.96
N VAL A 122 15.34 1.91 -2.63
CA VAL A 122 15.51 3.16 -3.37
C VAL A 122 15.45 4.30 -2.36
N ALA A 123 16.57 4.84 -2.02
CA ALA A 123 16.67 5.90 -1.03
C ALA A 123 16.32 7.27 -1.63
#